data_ba939f490d0802fa60012c2a7750008b
#
_entry.id   ba939f490d0802fa60012c2a7750008b
#
_cell.length_a   1.000
_cell.length_b   1.000
_cell.length_c   1.000
_cell.angle_alpha   90.00
_cell.angle_beta   90.00
_cell.angle_gamma   90.00
#
_symmetry.space_group_name_H-M   'P 1'
#
loop_
_entity.id
_entity.type
_entity.pdbx_description
1 polymer ?
#
loop_
_entity_poly.entity_id
_entity_poly.type
_entity_poly.pdbx_seq_one_letter_code
_entity_poly.pdbx_strand_id
1 'polypeptide(L)'
;MSDQTPSVQDDLAFMRALAQAGGTSFLQRFGQAYFTAGLCYSMQMLLHGAQLGLGWFQTTPEGLTIGLGPTVIYLILLAWLKNRWGPLAGNTVAKAIGAVFGAVGLTSLVLAIVIGSLALRERSIQIWLIFPCVVMALQGMAWNVAGVLRKRPWMGLVGVGWFATAIVMGVALNTPAVYISALGVGIFAFMLIPGAVMMRIFKA
;
A
#
# COMPACT_ATOMS: atom_id res chain seq x y z
N MET A 1 -16.08 -48.39 23.92
CA MET A 1 -15.79 -47.25 23.04
C MET A 1 -16.71 -46.13 23.45
N SER A 2 -16.20 -45.13 24.21
CA SER A 2 -16.97 -43.99 24.67
C SER A 2 -17.04 -43.00 23.50
N ASP A 3 -18.22 -42.88 22.93
CA ASP A 3 -18.57 -41.85 21.94
C ASP A 3 -18.58 -40.48 22.67
N GLN A 4 -17.43 -39.82 22.69
CA GLN A 4 -17.36 -38.43 23.17
C GLN A 4 -17.93 -37.53 22.11
N THR A 5 -19.21 -37.17 22.21
CA THR A 5 -19.81 -36.07 21.46
C THR A 5 -18.98 -34.81 21.75
N PRO A 6 -18.46 -34.12 20.69
CA PRO A 6 -17.70 -32.89 20.87
C PRO A 6 -18.52 -31.88 21.69
N SER A 7 -17.91 -31.29 22.69
CA SER A 7 -18.61 -30.28 23.50
C SER A 7 -18.82 -28.99 22.65
N VAL A 8 -19.92 -28.29 22.92
CA VAL A 8 -20.19 -26.98 22.28
C VAL A 8 -19.00 -26.02 22.46
N GLN A 9 -18.23 -26.19 23.54
CA GLN A 9 -17.01 -25.41 23.81
C GLN A 9 -15.88 -25.76 22.84
N ASP A 10 -15.74 -27.05 22.48
CA ASP A 10 -14.71 -27.51 21.54
C ASP A 10 -15.03 -27.01 20.12
N ASP A 11 -16.32 -27.01 19.72
CA ASP A 11 -16.77 -26.46 18.46
C ASP A 11 -16.53 -24.95 18.37
N LEU A 12 -16.81 -24.19 19.46
CA LEU A 12 -16.55 -22.77 19.54
C LEU A 12 -15.05 -22.46 19.51
N ALA A 13 -14.21 -23.26 20.18
CA ALA A 13 -12.76 -23.13 20.15
C ALA A 13 -12.22 -23.39 18.74
N PHE A 14 -12.69 -24.44 18.07
CA PHE A 14 -12.35 -24.78 16.70
C PHE A 14 -12.74 -23.66 15.71
N MET A 15 -13.96 -23.14 15.80
CA MET A 15 -14.41 -22.01 14.96
C MET A 15 -13.60 -20.73 15.20
N ARG A 16 -13.22 -20.45 16.45
CA ARG A 16 -12.33 -19.32 16.78
C ARG A 16 -10.94 -19.50 16.17
N ALA A 17 -10.38 -20.72 16.26
CA ALA A 17 -9.08 -21.04 15.67
C ALA A 17 -9.08 -20.90 14.14
N LEU A 18 -10.14 -21.37 13.45
CA LEU A 18 -10.32 -21.20 12.01
C LEU A 18 -10.45 -19.72 11.61
N ALA A 19 -11.22 -18.94 12.37
CA ALA A 19 -11.38 -17.51 12.12
C ALA A 19 -10.06 -16.73 12.32
N GLN A 20 -9.25 -17.14 13.28
CA GLN A 20 -7.92 -16.56 13.53
C GLN A 20 -6.93 -16.94 12.43
N ALA A 21 -6.87 -18.22 12.03
CA ALA A 21 -5.97 -18.71 11.00
C ALA A 21 -6.21 -18.04 9.65
N GLY A 22 -7.48 -17.86 9.23
CA GLY A 22 -7.83 -17.13 8.01
C GLY A 22 -7.39 -15.67 8.03
N GLY A 23 -7.32 -15.07 9.23
CA GLY A 23 -6.86 -13.69 9.42
C GLY A 23 -5.34 -13.52 9.31
N THR A 24 -4.56 -14.49 9.76
CA THR A 24 -3.07 -14.44 9.71
C THR A 24 -2.55 -14.65 8.29
N SER A 25 -3.07 -15.62 7.55
CA SER A 25 -2.69 -15.86 6.15
C SER A 25 -3.01 -14.66 5.24
N PHE A 26 -4.14 -13.99 5.47
CA PHE A 26 -4.45 -12.75 4.75
C PHE A 26 -3.41 -11.66 5.00
N LEU A 27 -3.05 -11.42 6.27
CA LEU A 27 -2.08 -10.37 6.62
C LEU A 27 -0.70 -10.66 6.08
N GLN A 28 -0.28 -11.92 6.04
CA GLN A 28 0.99 -12.31 5.43
C GLN A 28 1.00 -12.00 3.93
N ARG A 29 -0.05 -12.39 3.19
CA ARG A 29 -0.17 -12.11 1.75
C ARG A 29 -0.28 -10.61 1.46
N PHE A 30 -1.06 -9.90 2.27
CA PHE A 30 -1.15 -8.45 2.20
C PHE A 30 0.20 -7.80 2.46
N GLY A 31 0.95 -8.30 3.48
CA GLY A 31 2.32 -7.87 3.76
C GLY A 31 3.26 -8.08 2.57
N GLN A 32 3.18 -9.23 1.89
CA GLN A 32 3.97 -9.49 0.67
C GLN A 32 3.64 -8.50 -0.45
N ALA A 33 2.37 -8.28 -0.74
CA ALA A 33 1.96 -7.31 -1.75
C ALA A 33 2.41 -5.88 -1.41
N TYR A 34 2.25 -5.50 -0.14
CA TYR A 34 2.60 -4.16 0.34
C TYR A 34 4.11 -3.93 0.37
N PHE A 35 4.89 -4.94 0.78
CA PHE A 35 6.34 -4.92 0.73
C PHE A 35 6.86 -4.80 -0.70
N THR A 36 6.30 -5.59 -1.63
CA THR A 36 6.67 -5.55 -3.05
C THR A 36 6.38 -4.17 -3.66
N ALA A 37 5.21 -3.59 -3.34
CA ALA A 37 4.90 -2.21 -3.73
C ALA A 37 5.92 -1.22 -3.15
N GLY A 38 6.24 -1.35 -1.86
CA GLY A 38 7.22 -0.53 -1.18
C GLY A 38 8.60 -0.58 -1.85
N LEU A 39 9.06 -1.76 -2.27
CA LEU A 39 10.33 -1.90 -3.02
C LEU A 39 10.27 -1.19 -4.38
N CYS A 40 9.22 -1.43 -5.17
CA CYS A 40 9.08 -0.83 -6.50
C CYS A 40 9.03 0.71 -6.42
N TYR A 41 8.22 1.24 -5.50
CA TYR A 41 8.08 2.70 -5.36
C TYR A 41 9.27 3.35 -4.64
N SER A 42 9.95 2.67 -3.72
CA SER A 42 11.21 3.18 -3.16
C SER A 42 12.29 3.30 -4.25
N MET A 43 12.40 2.31 -5.14
CA MET A 43 13.30 2.39 -6.30
C MET A 43 12.94 3.57 -7.21
N GLN A 44 11.64 3.79 -7.45
CA GLN A 44 11.16 4.95 -8.21
C GLN A 44 11.63 6.27 -7.58
N MET A 45 11.53 6.39 -6.27
CA MET A 45 11.96 7.62 -5.58
C MET A 45 13.47 7.82 -5.63
N LEU A 46 14.27 6.76 -5.58
CA LEU A 46 15.71 6.84 -5.78
C LEU A 46 16.06 7.32 -7.20
N LEU A 47 15.36 6.82 -8.22
CA LEU A 47 15.55 7.26 -9.61
C LEU A 47 15.14 8.73 -9.80
N HIS A 48 14.02 9.18 -9.21
CA HIS A 48 13.65 10.59 -9.23
C HIS A 48 14.65 11.46 -8.45
N GLY A 49 15.20 10.97 -7.36
CA GLY A 49 16.30 11.62 -6.64
C GLY A 49 17.55 11.79 -7.52
N ALA A 50 17.91 10.75 -8.29
CA ALA A 50 19.01 10.81 -9.25
C ALA A 50 18.73 11.78 -10.40
N GLN A 51 17.49 11.86 -10.89
CA GLN A 51 17.09 12.89 -11.87
C GLN A 51 17.36 14.29 -11.35
N LEU A 52 16.97 14.58 -10.11
CA LEU A 52 17.12 15.93 -9.53
C LEU A 52 18.55 16.24 -9.12
N GLY A 53 19.25 15.28 -8.48
CA GLY A 53 20.55 15.53 -7.87
C GLY A 53 21.74 15.34 -8.82
N LEU A 54 21.64 14.38 -9.76
CA LEU A 54 22.73 14.01 -10.65
C LEU A 54 22.48 14.40 -12.11
N GLY A 55 21.30 14.93 -12.43
CA GLY A 55 20.94 15.27 -13.80
C GLY A 55 20.79 14.06 -14.73
N TRP A 56 20.53 12.86 -14.18
CA TRP A 56 20.31 11.64 -14.98
C TRP A 56 18.88 11.59 -15.52
N PHE A 57 18.67 10.82 -16.60
CA PHE A 57 17.32 10.52 -17.11
C PHE A 57 16.48 11.76 -17.42
N GLN A 58 17.05 12.75 -18.10
CA GLN A 58 16.40 14.05 -18.36
C GLN A 58 15.48 14.04 -19.59
N THR A 59 15.49 12.98 -20.39
CA THR A 59 14.62 12.90 -21.57
C THR A 59 13.19 12.53 -21.19
N THR A 60 12.21 12.95 -21.99
CA THR A 60 10.80 12.62 -21.78
C THR A 60 10.52 11.12 -21.74
N PRO A 61 11.09 10.26 -22.63
CA PRO A 61 10.89 8.81 -22.52
C PRO A 61 11.45 8.21 -21.24
N GLU A 62 12.61 8.69 -20.76
CA GLU A 62 13.20 8.22 -19.50
C GLU A 62 12.35 8.61 -18.31
N GLY A 63 11.85 9.84 -18.27
CA GLY A 63 10.92 10.32 -17.22
C GLY A 63 9.63 9.50 -17.17
N LEU A 64 9.04 9.18 -18.32
CA LEU A 64 7.86 8.31 -18.38
C LEU A 64 8.19 6.87 -17.93
N THR A 65 9.34 6.34 -18.29
CA THR A 65 9.78 5.01 -17.89
C THR A 65 9.95 4.94 -16.37
N ILE A 66 10.56 5.94 -15.74
CA ILE A 66 10.70 6.02 -14.28
C ILE A 66 9.35 6.22 -13.61
N GLY A 67 8.49 7.05 -14.18
CA GLY A 67 7.18 7.33 -13.61
C GLY A 67 6.20 6.16 -13.65
N LEU A 68 6.17 5.40 -14.73
CA LEU A 68 5.22 4.32 -14.97
C LEU A 68 5.80 2.92 -14.76
N GLY A 69 7.09 2.73 -15.06
CA GLY A 69 7.76 1.43 -15.03
C GLY A 69 7.60 0.69 -13.70
N PRO A 70 7.89 1.30 -12.55
CA PRO A 70 7.73 0.65 -11.25
C PRO A 70 6.29 0.20 -10.95
N THR A 71 5.30 0.96 -11.41
CA THR A 71 3.88 0.58 -11.30
C THR A 71 3.58 -0.64 -12.16
N VAL A 72 4.06 -0.69 -13.40
CA VAL A 72 3.89 -1.85 -14.30
C VAL A 72 4.57 -3.08 -13.71
N ILE A 73 5.81 -2.95 -13.24
CA ILE A 73 6.56 -4.03 -12.58
C ILE A 73 5.79 -4.53 -11.36
N TYR A 74 5.30 -3.62 -10.51
CA TYR A 74 4.51 -3.98 -9.33
C TYR A 74 3.25 -4.77 -9.72
N LEU A 75 2.50 -4.34 -10.73
CA LEU A 75 1.28 -5.03 -11.17
C LEU A 75 1.58 -6.44 -11.70
N ILE A 76 2.68 -6.63 -12.45
CA ILE A 76 3.14 -7.95 -12.91
C ILE A 76 3.50 -8.83 -11.72
N LEU A 77 4.28 -8.31 -10.76
CA LEU A 77 4.67 -9.04 -9.55
C LEU A 77 3.45 -9.38 -8.69
N LEU A 78 2.49 -8.47 -8.55
CA LEU A 78 1.26 -8.70 -7.81
C LEU A 78 0.40 -9.79 -8.47
N ALA A 79 0.28 -9.79 -9.79
CA ALA A 79 -0.42 -10.84 -10.53
C ALA A 79 0.25 -12.21 -10.33
N TRP A 80 1.58 -12.24 -10.43
CA TRP A 80 2.36 -13.46 -10.17
C TRP A 80 2.20 -13.96 -8.72
N LEU A 81 2.25 -13.07 -7.71
CA LEU A 81 1.99 -13.42 -6.32
C LEU A 81 0.57 -13.98 -6.13
N LYS A 82 -0.44 -13.33 -6.71
CA LYS A 82 -1.85 -13.80 -6.64
C LYS A 82 -2.01 -15.20 -7.21
N ASN A 83 -1.36 -15.52 -8.31
CA ASN A 83 -1.41 -16.85 -8.91
C ASN A 83 -0.79 -17.94 -8.01
N ARG A 84 0.19 -17.55 -7.17
CA ARG A 84 0.82 -18.46 -6.20
C ARG A 84 0.03 -18.63 -4.90
N TRP A 85 -0.84 -17.69 -4.57
CA TRP A 85 -1.53 -17.67 -3.28
C TRP A 85 -2.77 -18.53 -3.32
N GLY A 86 -3.12 -19.40 -3.92
CA GLY A 86 -4.35 -20.20 -3.81
C GLY A 86 -5.56 -19.43 -3.22
N PRO A 87 -6.72 -20.04 -3.05
CA PRO A 87 -7.94 -19.40 -2.54
C PRO A 87 -7.70 -18.71 -1.17
N LEU A 88 -8.25 -17.51 -0.99
CA LEU A 88 -8.20 -16.78 0.29
C LEU A 88 -9.28 -17.33 1.23
N ALA A 89 -8.89 -18.14 2.19
CA ALA A 89 -9.68 -18.37 3.39
C ALA A 89 -9.57 -17.14 4.29
N GLY A 90 -10.36 -16.11 4.03
CA GLY A 90 -10.36 -14.88 4.83
C GLY A 90 -11.60 -14.77 5.70
N ASN A 91 -11.42 -14.38 6.97
CA ASN A 91 -12.53 -13.98 7.83
C ASN A 91 -13.13 -12.64 7.35
N THR A 92 -14.30 -12.25 7.87
CA THR A 92 -15.01 -11.02 7.50
C THR A 92 -14.13 -9.77 7.61
N VAL A 93 -13.31 -9.67 8.66
CA VAL A 93 -12.39 -8.54 8.86
C VAL A 93 -11.32 -8.49 7.78
N ALA A 94 -10.73 -9.63 7.39
CA ALA A 94 -9.76 -9.71 6.30
C ALA A 94 -10.36 -9.26 4.96
N LYS A 95 -11.59 -9.71 4.67
CA LYS A 95 -12.34 -9.29 3.47
C LYS A 95 -12.63 -7.79 3.48
N ALA A 96 -13.05 -7.24 4.62
CA ALA A 96 -13.30 -5.80 4.76
C ALA A 96 -12.04 -4.96 4.53
N ILE A 97 -10.89 -5.35 5.12
CA ILE A 97 -9.61 -4.66 4.89
C ILE A 97 -9.22 -4.75 3.41
N GLY A 98 -9.33 -5.95 2.80
CA GLY A 98 -9.06 -6.14 1.38
C GLY A 98 -9.94 -5.25 0.49
N ALA A 99 -11.22 -5.09 0.83
CA ALA A 99 -12.15 -4.22 0.11
C ALA A 99 -11.75 -2.74 0.24
N VAL A 100 -11.36 -2.28 1.44
CA VAL A 100 -10.90 -0.89 1.65
C VAL A 100 -9.66 -0.59 0.81
N PHE A 101 -8.62 -1.42 0.88
CA PHE A 101 -7.41 -1.21 0.05
C PHE A 101 -7.68 -1.38 -1.45
N GLY A 102 -8.59 -2.28 -1.83
CA GLY A 102 -9.07 -2.39 -3.21
C GLY A 102 -9.77 -1.13 -3.69
N ALA A 103 -10.64 -0.55 -2.87
CA ALA A 103 -11.31 0.72 -3.16
C ALA A 103 -10.30 1.87 -3.29
N VAL A 104 -9.28 1.94 -2.41
CA VAL A 104 -8.19 2.92 -2.53
C VAL A 104 -7.46 2.76 -3.86
N GLY A 105 -7.14 1.53 -4.27
CA GLY A 105 -6.48 1.29 -5.56
C GLY A 105 -7.33 1.75 -6.74
N LEU A 106 -8.62 1.42 -6.75
CA LEU A 106 -9.55 1.85 -7.82
C LEU A 106 -9.72 3.36 -7.84
N THR A 107 -9.92 3.99 -6.67
CA THR A 107 -10.03 5.45 -6.54
C THR A 107 -8.75 6.13 -7.04
N SER A 108 -7.58 5.59 -6.70
CA SER A 108 -6.29 6.11 -7.19
C SER A 108 -6.19 6.04 -8.71
N LEU A 109 -6.66 4.97 -9.34
CA LEU A 109 -6.69 4.86 -10.79
C LEU A 109 -7.60 5.92 -11.43
N VAL A 110 -8.81 6.11 -10.88
CA VAL A 110 -9.74 7.15 -11.36
C VAL A 110 -9.12 8.54 -11.22
N LEU A 111 -8.53 8.83 -10.05
CA LEU A 111 -7.87 10.12 -9.80
C LEU A 111 -6.65 10.33 -10.71
N ALA A 112 -5.88 9.28 -11.01
CA ALA A 112 -4.77 9.37 -11.97
C ALA A 112 -5.26 9.80 -13.36
N ILE A 113 -6.38 9.25 -13.82
CA ILE A 113 -6.97 9.63 -15.11
C ILE A 113 -7.48 11.07 -15.07
N VAL A 114 -8.25 11.44 -14.03
CA VAL A 114 -8.85 12.77 -13.91
C VAL A 114 -7.78 13.85 -13.75
N ILE A 115 -6.90 13.71 -12.76
CA ILE A 115 -5.85 14.69 -12.47
C ILE A 115 -4.82 14.69 -13.60
N GLY A 116 -4.48 13.54 -14.16
CA GLY A 116 -3.55 13.42 -15.29
C GLY A 116 -4.09 14.11 -16.55
N SER A 117 -5.37 13.92 -16.89
CA SER A 117 -5.98 14.60 -18.03
C SER A 117 -6.02 16.12 -17.82
N LEU A 118 -6.30 16.58 -16.59
CA LEU A 118 -6.27 18.01 -16.26
C LEU A 118 -4.84 18.56 -16.36
N ALA A 119 -3.86 17.88 -15.81
CA ALA A 119 -2.45 18.29 -15.85
C ALA A 119 -1.92 18.39 -17.28
N LEU A 120 -2.31 17.45 -18.16
CA LEU A 120 -1.96 17.50 -19.59
C LEU A 120 -2.62 18.68 -20.30
N ARG A 121 -3.90 18.94 -20.03
CA ARG A 121 -4.64 20.05 -20.63
C ARG A 121 -4.06 21.39 -20.22
N GLU A 122 -3.79 21.58 -18.95
CA GLU A 122 -3.24 22.81 -18.38
C GLU A 122 -1.70 22.90 -18.50
N ARG A 123 -1.03 21.87 -19.03
CA ARG A 123 0.43 21.74 -19.15
C ARG A 123 1.16 22.04 -17.83
N SER A 124 0.59 21.60 -16.72
CA SER A 124 1.05 21.92 -15.38
C SER A 124 1.45 20.66 -14.60
N ILE A 125 2.75 20.54 -14.34
CA ILE A 125 3.27 19.47 -13.49
C ILE A 125 2.78 19.61 -12.04
N GLN A 126 2.53 20.82 -11.54
CA GLN A 126 2.03 21.06 -10.20
C GLN A 126 0.67 20.41 -9.98
N ILE A 127 -0.20 20.42 -11.00
CA ILE A 127 -1.50 19.73 -10.95
C ILE A 127 -1.27 18.21 -10.82
N TRP A 128 -0.32 17.64 -11.57
CA TRP A 128 0.02 16.22 -11.44
C TRP A 128 0.55 15.86 -10.05
N LEU A 129 1.37 16.74 -9.44
CA LEU A 129 1.94 16.49 -8.11
C LEU A 129 0.87 16.45 -7.00
N ILE A 130 -0.34 16.95 -7.23
CA ILE A 130 -1.46 16.80 -6.28
C ILE A 130 -1.90 15.33 -6.18
N PHE A 131 -1.83 14.58 -7.28
CA PHE A 131 -2.26 13.18 -7.30
C PHE A 131 -1.57 12.30 -6.24
N PRO A 132 -0.23 12.24 -6.14
CA PRO A 132 0.42 11.47 -5.08
C PRO A 132 0.04 11.94 -3.67
N CYS A 133 -0.15 13.24 -3.42
CA CYS A 133 -0.60 13.73 -2.10
C CYS A 133 -1.96 13.12 -1.71
N VAL A 134 -2.92 13.09 -2.65
CA VAL A 134 -4.23 12.49 -2.40
C VAL A 134 -4.12 10.98 -2.18
N VAL A 135 -3.29 10.29 -2.97
CA VAL A 135 -3.04 8.85 -2.77
C VAL A 135 -2.47 8.56 -1.38
N MET A 136 -1.53 9.37 -0.88
CA MET A 136 -0.99 9.20 0.47
C MET A 136 -2.07 9.40 1.54
N ALA A 137 -2.96 10.37 1.37
CA ALA A 137 -4.09 10.58 2.27
C ALA A 137 -5.06 9.39 2.25
N LEU A 138 -5.36 8.83 1.08
CA LEU A 138 -6.18 7.61 0.95
C LEU A 138 -5.52 6.40 1.61
N GLN A 139 -4.20 6.25 1.50
CA GLN A 139 -3.45 5.21 2.23
C GLN A 139 -3.58 5.40 3.75
N GLY A 140 -3.46 6.64 4.23
CA GLY A 140 -3.65 6.98 5.63
C GLY A 140 -5.02 6.56 6.15
N MET A 141 -6.07 6.86 5.39
CA MET A 141 -7.44 6.44 5.71
C MET A 141 -7.55 4.90 5.78
N ALA A 142 -7.05 4.18 4.78
CA ALA A 142 -7.14 2.72 4.74
C ALA A 142 -6.42 2.05 5.92
N TRP A 143 -5.24 2.55 6.29
CA TRP A 143 -4.48 2.06 7.44
C TRP A 143 -5.17 2.35 8.78
N ASN A 144 -5.80 3.52 8.95
CA ASN A 144 -6.60 3.83 10.15
C ASN A 144 -7.80 2.88 10.27
N VAL A 145 -8.54 2.65 9.18
CA VAL A 145 -9.65 1.68 9.17
C VAL A 145 -9.13 0.28 9.52
N ALA A 146 -8.02 -0.17 8.94
CA ALA A 146 -7.42 -1.46 9.27
C ALA A 146 -7.01 -1.55 10.75
N GLY A 147 -6.45 -0.47 11.32
CA GLY A 147 -6.08 -0.36 12.72
C GLY A 147 -7.28 -0.55 13.67
N VAL A 148 -8.39 0.12 13.37
CA VAL A 148 -9.65 0.00 14.13
C VAL A 148 -10.22 -1.42 14.02
N LEU A 149 -10.35 -1.96 12.81
CA LEU A 149 -10.91 -3.29 12.57
C LEU A 149 -10.09 -4.41 13.22
N ARG A 150 -8.78 -4.25 13.27
CA ARG A 150 -7.85 -5.23 13.86
C ARG A 150 -7.53 -4.98 15.32
N LYS A 151 -7.97 -3.85 15.89
CA LYS A 151 -7.61 -3.40 17.24
C LYS A 151 -6.09 -3.38 17.45
N ARG A 152 -5.34 -2.91 16.44
CA ARG A 152 -3.88 -2.84 16.43
C ARG A 152 -3.43 -1.39 16.29
N PRO A 153 -3.02 -0.70 17.38
CA PRO A 153 -2.70 0.73 17.35
C PRO A 153 -1.54 1.08 16.41
N TRP A 154 -0.57 0.17 16.23
CA TRP A 154 0.55 0.42 15.30
C TRP A 154 0.09 0.63 13.85
N MET A 155 -1.00 -0.01 13.41
CA MET A 155 -1.57 0.21 12.08
C MET A 155 -2.15 1.63 11.95
N GLY A 156 -2.77 2.13 13.03
CA GLY A 156 -3.22 3.53 13.10
C GLY A 156 -2.06 4.52 13.02
N LEU A 157 -0.92 4.23 13.68
CA LEU A 157 0.30 5.05 13.57
C LEU A 157 0.84 5.10 12.14
N VAL A 158 0.81 3.99 11.40
CA VAL A 158 1.14 3.97 9.97
C VAL A 158 0.21 4.90 9.18
N GLY A 159 -1.08 4.89 9.51
CA GLY A 159 -2.07 5.79 8.90
C GLY A 159 -1.79 7.26 9.17
N VAL A 160 -1.43 7.61 10.42
CA VAL A 160 -1.00 8.99 10.77
C VAL A 160 0.26 9.38 10.02
N GLY A 161 1.22 8.48 9.89
CA GLY A 161 2.44 8.72 9.09
C GLY A 161 2.14 9.03 7.62
N TRP A 162 1.19 8.34 7.01
CA TRP A 162 0.73 8.63 5.65
C TRP A 162 0.07 10.01 5.53
N PHE A 163 -0.77 10.41 6.50
CA PHE A 163 -1.35 11.76 6.52
C PHE A 163 -0.27 12.83 6.66
N ALA A 164 0.70 12.63 7.56
CA ALA A 164 1.83 13.56 7.70
C ALA A 164 2.61 13.68 6.39
N THR A 165 2.90 12.56 5.70
CA THR A 165 3.54 12.55 4.39
C THR A 165 2.75 13.36 3.37
N ALA A 166 1.42 13.16 3.28
CA ALA A 166 0.55 13.90 2.37
C ALA A 166 0.59 15.42 2.63
N ILE A 167 0.57 15.84 3.91
CA ILE A 167 0.63 17.25 4.30
C ILE A 167 1.97 17.86 3.90
N VAL A 168 3.10 17.20 4.24
CA VAL A 168 4.44 17.69 3.90
C VAL A 168 4.61 17.83 2.39
N MET A 169 4.16 16.83 1.62
CA MET A 169 4.18 16.89 0.16
C MET A 169 3.32 18.04 -0.39
N GLY A 170 2.11 18.22 0.15
CA GLY A 170 1.20 19.28 -0.27
C GLY A 170 1.78 20.68 -0.03
N VAL A 171 2.47 20.89 1.11
CA VAL A 171 3.17 22.15 1.40
C VAL A 171 4.41 22.32 0.51
N ALA A 172 5.07 21.22 0.13
CA ALA A 172 6.32 21.22 -0.64
C ALA A 172 6.13 21.14 -2.16
N LEU A 173 4.93 21.40 -2.72
CA LEU A 173 4.64 21.27 -4.15
C LEU A 173 5.63 22.04 -5.05
N ASN A 174 6.12 23.19 -4.58
CA ASN A 174 7.08 24.03 -5.29
C ASN A 174 8.54 23.76 -4.92
N THR A 175 8.80 22.73 -4.10
CA THR A 175 10.16 22.37 -3.65
C THR A 175 10.42 20.90 -3.96
N PRO A 176 10.82 20.56 -5.21
CA PRO A 176 10.90 19.17 -5.68
C PRO A 176 11.75 18.26 -4.81
N ALA A 177 12.88 18.76 -4.28
CA ALA A 177 13.76 17.97 -3.41
C ALA A 177 13.04 17.54 -2.11
N VAL A 178 12.33 18.46 -1.45
CA VAL A 178 11.57 18.17 -0.23
C VAL A 178 10.40 17.23 -0.54
N TYR A 179 9.69 17.48 -1.65
CA TYR A 179 8.57 16.67 -2.10
C TYR A 179 8.98 15.19 -2.32
N ILE A 180 10.04 14.96 -3.12
CA ILE A 180 10.51 13.60 -3.43
C ILE A 180 11.09 12.93 -2.19
N SER A 181 11.82 13.65 -1.35
CA SER A 181 12.35 13.12 -0.09
C SER A 181 11.23 12.72 0.86
N ALA A 182 10.20 13.55 1.03
CA ALA A 182 9.05 13.24 1.88
C ALA A 182 8.30 12.00 1.38
N LEU A 183 8.05 11.91 0.08
CA LEU A 183 7.42 10.76 -0.55
C LEU A 183 8.27 9.49 -0.38
N GLY A 184 9.58 9.58 -0.63
CA GLY A 184 10.52 8.46 -0.49
C GLY A 184 10.58 7.93 0.95
N VAL A 185 10.73 8.83 1.93
CA VAL A 185 10.70 8.47 3.36
C VAL A 185 9.34 7.87 3.75
N GLY A 186 8.23 8.45 3.27
CA GLY A 186 6.89 7.95 3.52
C GLY A 186 6.70 6.52 2.99
N ILE A 187 7.09 6.25 1.75
CA ILE A 187 7.02 4.90 1.14
C ILE A 187 7.89 3.92 1.92
N PHE A 188 9.12 4.29 2.24
CA PHE A 188 10.01 3.42 3.00
C PHE A 188 9.46 3.12 4.40
N ALA A 189 9.10 4.15 5.17
CA ALA A 189 8.68 4.03 6.55
C ALA A 189 7.27 3.41 6.70
N PHE A 190 6.32 3.74 5.80
CA PHE A 190 4.91 3.40 5.96
C PHE A 190 4.39 2.39 4.93
N MET A 191 5.23 1.96 3.97
CA MET A 191 4.90 0.88 3.05
C MET A 191 5.86 -0.29 3.18
N LEU A 192 7.16 -0.07 3.02
CA LEU A 192 8.16 -1.13 3.03
C LEU A 192 8.26 -1.79 4.41
N ILE A 193 8.47 -0.99 5.46
CA ILE A 193 8.62 -1.50 6.83
C ILE A 193 7.35 -2.23 7.31
N PRO A 194 6.14 -1.66 7.24
CA PRO A 194 4.93 -2.38 7.64
C PRO A 194 4.68 -3.66 6.84
N GLY A 195 5.01 -3.66 5.54
CA GLY A 195 4.97 -4.87 4.71
C GLY A 195 5.88 -5.97 5.26
N ALA A 196 7.14 -5.63 5.59
CA ALA A 196 8.11 -6.55 6.18
C ALA A 196 7.67 -7.05 7.57
N VAL A 197 7.15 -6.15 8.41
CA VAL A 197 6.63 -6.47 9.75
C VAL A 197 5.48 -7.48 9.65
N MET A 198 4.51 -7.25 8.75
CA MET A 198 3.40 -8.17 8.55
C MET A 198 3.86 -9.55 8.09
N MET A 199 4.85 -9.63 7.19
CA MET A 199 5.40 -10.92 6.75
C MET A 199 6.11 -11.69 7.87
N ARG A 200 6.72 -10.98 8.85
CA ARG A 200 7.44 -11.61 9.96
C ARG A 200 6.52 -12.04 11.09
N ILE A 201 5.60 -11.16 11.50
CA ILE A 201 4.71 -11.39 12.66
C ILE A 201 3.67 -12.48 12.35
N PHE A 202 3.25 -12.60 11.09
CA PHE A 202 2.20 -13.52 10.68
C PHE A 202 2.73 -14.68 9.82
N LYS A 203 4.00 -15.07 10.02
CA LYS A 203 4.47 -16.38 9.51
C LYS A 203 3.64 -17.47 10.16
N ALA A 204 2.89 -18.20 9.31
CA ALA A 204 2.21 -19.43 9.70
C ALA A 204 3.21 -20.57 9.88
#